data_8c39136b48f19370c4184b022e02bec1
#
_entry.id   8c39136b48f19370c4184b022e02bec1
#
_cell.length_a   1.000
_cell.length_b   1.000
_cell.length_c   1.000
_cell.angle_alpha   90.00
_cell.angle_beta   90.00
_cell.angle_gamma   90.00
#
_symmetry.space_group_name_H-M   'P 1'
#
loop_
_entity.id
_entity.type
_entity.pdbx_description
1 polymer ?
#
loop_
_entity_poly.entity_id
_entity_poly.type
_entity_poly.pdbx_seq_one_letter_code
_entity_poly.pdbx_strand_id
1 'polypeptide(L)'
;MRALFADAPRTRRWLDLLGLLAEVQAEHELIPAEAARDIHTTCRSIVVDSGFLAECREGYQATCHSMAGLIAAVGRRCSASGSEWFYFGATVQDLTDTWLMLTLREARGQLVADLERAMATTAELCRRHRDTVMAGRTHGQQGLPITFGFKAAGWLAELRRHRQRFDESKKRMDIGQLCGGVGSLSAMGAQALAMQKQFFGRLGLREPDMSWTASRDILSEWAHLLVLSTGTADRIGHEIYNLQRDEIAELREPSLAGGVGSITMPHKRNPEMAEHLGTLARVVRANAGLLTEGLVHDHERDGRSWKAEWHAVPELTMAAGKAHALLASLLAGLEVRADRMRANVEASGGHLLSEALMLALARHIGKQTALRVVQRLAAAARSEDKSFAVIAAEDPDIRVHLKEEEIGRLFSIEAHTGQCQELVDRVLNGSPP
;
A
#
# COMPACT_ATOMS: atom_id res chain seq x y z
N MET A 1 -8.80 -0.43 -11.11
CA MET A 1 -8.17 -1.68 -10.64
C MET A 1 -8.90 -2.93 -11.14
N ARG A 2 -10.17 -3.19 -10.80
CA ARG A 2 -10.90 -4.41 -11.26
C ARG A 2 -10.88 -4.59 -12.78
N ALA A 3 -11.07 -3.52 -13.56
CA ALA A 3 -11.06 -3.59 -15.01
C ALA A 3 -9.73 -4.09 -15.61
N LEU A 4 -8.61 -3.91 -14.93
CA LEU A 4 -7.30 -4.38 -15.41
C LEU A 4 -7.22 -5.92 -15.49
N PHE A 5 -7.93 -6.61 -14.61
CA PHE A 5 -7.94 -8.08 -14.52
C PHE A 5 -9.18 -8.74 -15.12
N ALA A 6 -10.12 -7.96 -15.68
CA ALA A 6 -11.31 -8.51 -16.30
C ALA A 6 -10.99 -9.27 -17.60
N ASP A 7 -11.81 -10.27 -17.93
CA ASP A 7 -11.57 -11.18 -19.06
C ASP A 7 -11.43 -10.45 -20.40
N ALA A 8 -12.31 -9.51 -20.69
CA ALA A 8 -12.31 -8.85 -22.00
C ALA A 8 -11.07 -7.93 -22.18
N PRO A 9 -10.69 -7.03 -21.27
CA PRO A 9 -9.44 -6.26 -21.37
C PRO A 9 -8.20 -7.14 -21.41
N ARG A 10 -8.14 -8.21 -20.62
CA ARG A 10 -7.03 -9.17 -20.62
C ARG A 10 -6.88 -9.83 -21.97
N THR A 11 -7.98 -10.37 -22.50
CA THR A 11 -7.99 -11.04 -23.82
C THR A 11 -7.63 -10.06 -24.93
N ARG A 12 -8.13 -8.82 -24.90
CA ARG A 12 -7.75 -7.78 -25.85
C ARG A 12 -6.22 -7.55 -25.82
N ARG A 13 -5.64 -7.42 -24.65
CA ARG A 13 -4.19 -7.23 -24.51
C ARG A 13 -3.39 -8.43 -25.01
N TRP A 14 -3.86 -9.66 -24.77
CA TRP A 14 -3.22 -10.85 -25.34
C TRP A 14 -3.25 -10.87 -26.87
N LEU A 15 -4.36 -10.46 -27.49
CA LEU A 15 -4.44 -10.31 -28.95
C LEU A 15 -3.48 -9.23 -29.45
N ASP A 16 -3.36 -8.11 -28.77
CA ASP A 16 -2.40 -7.04 -29.12
C ASP A 16 -0.95 -7.54 -29.05
N LEU A 17 -0.60 -8.30 -27.99
CA LEU A 17 0.73 -8.92 -27.85
C LEU A 17 1.01 -9.94 -28.95
N LEU A 18 0.03 -10.78 -29.33
CA LEU A 18 0.17 -11.77 -30.38
C LEU A 18 0.36 -11.11 -31.76
N GLY A 19 -0.43 -10.07 -32.05
CA GLY A 19 -0.26 -9.31 -33.29
C GLY A 19 1.12 -8.63 -33.39
N LEU A 20 1.57 -8.01 -32.27
CA LEU A 20 2.89 -7.40 -32.19
C LEU A 20 4.02 -8.43 -32.32
N LEU A 21 3.87 -9.59 -31.69
CA LEU A 21 4.87 -10.66 -31.80
C LEU A 21 5.03 -11.10 -33.26
N ALA A 22 3.95 -11.32 -33.98
CA ALA A 22 4.00 -11.70 -35.39
C ALA A 22 4.70 -10.64 -36.26
N GLU A 23 4.41 -9.35 -36.05
CA GLU A 23 5.13 -8.27 -36.76
C GLU A 23 6.64 -8.30 -36.51
N VAL A 24 7.04 -8.41 -35.24
CA VAL A 24 8.47 -8.46 -34.88
C VAL A 24 9.14 -9.71 -35.44
N GLN A 25 8.46 -10.85 -35.43
CA GLN A 25 8.97 -12.09 -36.01
C GLN A 25 9.21 -11.98 -37.51
N ALA A 26 8.32 -11.32 -38.24
CA ALA A 26 8.48 -11.10 -39.68
C ALA A 26 9.60 -10.12 -40.02
N GLU A 27 9.79 -9.06 -39.20
CA GLU A 27 10.89 -8.11 -39.34
C GLU A 27 12.27 -8.76 -39.14
N HIS A 28 12.31 -9.89 -38.42
CA HIS A 28 13.49 -10.73 -38.24
C HIS A 28 13.48 -12.00 -39.10
N GLU A 29 12.63 -12.02 -40.13
CA GLU A 29 12.54 -13.11 -41.13
C GLU A 29 12.27 -14.49 -40.49
N LEU A 30 11.68 -14.54 -39.30
CA LEU A 30 11.34 -15.79 -38.61
C LEU A 30 10.03 -16.41 -39.17
N ILE A 31 9.08 -15.56 -39.59
CA ILE A 31 7.85 -15.96 -40.24
C ILE A 31 7.62 -15.13 -41.51
N PRO A 32 6.84 -15.60 -42.49
CA PRO A 32 6.54 -14.83 -43.69
C PRO A 32 5.83 -13.50 -43.35
N ALA A 33 6.23 -12.41 -44.03
CA ALA A 33 5.63 -11.09 -43.86
C ALA A 33 4.11 -11.05 -44.16
N GLU A 34 3.64 -11.87 -45.06
CA GLU A 34 2.21 -12.02 -45.40
C GLU A 34 1.45 -12.62 -44.20
N ALA A 35 1.96 -13.70 -43.63
CA ALA A 35 1.39 -14.34 -42.44
C ALA A 35 1.32 -13.38 -41.26
N ALA A 36 2.38 -12.61 -41.04
CA ALA A 36 2.40 -11.60 -39.96
C ALA A 36 1.35 -10.50 -40.14
N ARG A 37 1.20 -9.97 -41.35
CA ARG A 37 0.14 -8.98 -41.66
C ARG A 37 -1.25 -9.53 -41.43
N ASP A 38 -1.52 -10.76 -41.83
CA ASP A 38 -2.79 -11.42 -41.61
C ASP A 38 -3.07 -11.62 -40.12
N ILE A 39 -2.10 -12.16 -39.37
CA ILE A 39 -2.20 -12.35 -37.92
C ILE A 39 -2.49 -11.00 -37.19
N HIS A 40 -1.70 -9.98 -37.50
CA HIS A 40 -1.87 -8.66 -36.90
C HIS A 40 -3.27 -8.09 -37.19
N THR A 41 -3.70 -8.11 -38.47
CA THR A 41 -5.00 -7.60 -38.87
C THR A 41 -6.14 -8.38 -38.20
N THR A 42 -6.05 -9.70 -38.17
CA THR A 42 -7.02 -10.58 -37.51
C THR A 42 -7.09 -10.28 -36.00
N CYS A 43 -5.97 -10.23 -35.32
CA CYS A 43 -5.92 -9.90 -33.89
C CYS A 43 -6.56 -8.54 -33.60
N ARG A 44 -6.36 -7.54 -34.44
CA ARG A 44 -6.96 -6.20 -34.26
C ARG A 44 -8.45 -6.16 -34.55
N SER A 45 -8.92 -6.90 -35.52
CA SER A 45 -10.32 -6.89 -35.97
C SER A 45 -11.27 -7.62 -35.01
N ILE A 46 -10.75 -8.56 -34.18
CA ILE A 46 -11.57 -9.33 -33.25
C ILE A 46 -12.19 -8.41 -32.21
N VAL A 47 -13.52 -8.43 -32.13
CA VAL A 47 -14.27 -7.80 -31.02
C VAL A 47 -14.32 -8.80 -29.86
N VAL A 48 -13.75 -8.43 -28.72
CA VAL A 48 -13.74 -9.29 -27.54
C VAL A 48 -15.04 -9.10 -26.77
N ASP A 49 -16.10 -9.69 -27.29
CA ASP A 49 -17.41 -9.72 -26.65
C ASP A 49 -17.66 -11.03 -25.87
N SER A 50 -18.87 -11.20 -25.37
CA SER A 50 -19.27 -12.39 -24.61
C SER A 50 -19.25 -13.67 -25.48
N GLY A 51 -19.53 -13.55 -26.77
CA GLY A 51 -19.51 -14.67 -27.73
C GLY A 51 -18.08 -15.17 -27.96
N PHE A 52 -17.13 -14.24 -28.23
CA PHE A 52 -15.73 -14.61 -28.40
C PHE A 52 -15.12 -15.20 -27.12
N LEU A 53 -15.47 -14.64 -25.94
CA LEU A 53 -15.03 -15.19 -24.66
C LEU A 53 -15.62 -16.59 -24.40
N ALA A 54 -16.85 -16.84 -24.78
CA ALA A 54 -17.47 -18.17 -24.68
C ALA A 54 -16.74 -19.20 -25.57
N GLU A 55 -16.44 -18.84 -26.81
CA GLU A 55 -15.65 -19.68 -27.74
C GLU A 55 -14.27 -20.04 -27.16
N CYS A 56 -13.56 -19.07 -26.58
CA CYS A 56 -12.28 -19.33 -25.92
C CYS A 56 -12.44 -20.26 -24.69
N ARG A 57 -13.53 -20.11 -23.94
CA ARG A 57 -13.81 -20.93 -22.75
C ARG A 57 -14.14 -22.38 -23.12
N GLU A 58 -14.86 -22.63 -24.20
CA GLU A 58 -15.10 -23.99 -24.71
C GLU A 58 -13.79 -24.71 -24.98
N GLY A 59 -12.81 -24.05 -25.61
CA GLY A 59 -11.49 -24.63 -25.84
C GLY A 59 -10.72 -24.91 -24.55
N TYR A 60 -10.87 -24.07 -23.54
CA TYR A 60 -10.32 -24.34 -22.22
C TYR A 60 -10.98 -25.56 -21.55
N GLN A 61 -12.31 -25.66 -21.60
CA GLN A 61 -13.04 -26.78 -21.01
C GLN A 61 -12.68 -28.12 -21.67
N ALA A 62 -12.44 -28.12 -22.98
CA ALA A 62 -12.06 -29.31 -23.74
C ALA A 62 -10.61 -29.76 -23.44
N THR A 63 -9.71 -28.84 -23.13
CA THR A 63 -8.26 -29.14 -23.08
C THR A 63 -7.61 -28.89 -21.71
N CYS A 64 -8.30 -28.22 -20.79
CA CYS A 64 -7.73 -27.68 -19.55
C CYS A 64 -6.51 -26.78 -19.75
N HIS A 65 -6.33 -26.22 -20.96
CA HIS A 65 -5.19 -25.40 -21.33
C HIS A 65 -5.61 -23.95 -21.55
N SER A 66 -5.04 -23.02 -20.78
CA SER A 66 -5.50 -21.62 -20.67
C SER A 66 -5.51 -20.83 -21.98
N MET A 67 -4.66 -21.14 -22.95
CA MET A 67 -4.56 -20.44 -24.24
C MET A 67 -5.08 -21.22 -25.44
N ALA A 68 -5.35 -22.51 -25.30
CA ALA A 68 -5.74 -23.35 -26.46
C ALA A 68 -7.00 -22.83 -27.13
N GLY A 69 -8.02 -22.43 -26.38
CA GLY A 69 -9.24 -21.84 -26.92
C GLY A 69 -8.99 -20.55 -27.69
N LEU A 70 -8.19 -19.65 -27.17
CA LEU A 70 -7.82 -18.39 -27.83
C LEU A 70 -7.05 -18.65 -29.13
N ILE A 71 -6.03 -19.51 -29.07
CA ILE A 71 -5.21 -19.87 -30.23
C ILE A 71 -6.09 -20.46 -31.34
N ALA A 72 -6.98 -21.40 -31.02
CA ALA A 72 -7.89 -21.98 -31.98
C ALA A 72 -8.91 -20.96 -32.54
N ALA A 73 -9.44 -20.09 -31.70
CA ALA A 73 -10.42 -19.08 -32.11
C ALA A 73 -9.82 -18.03 -33.08
N VAL A 74 -8.56 -17.61 -32.82
CA VAL A 74 -7.84 -16.70 -33.72
C VAL A 74 -7.43 -17.42 -35.00
N GLY A 75 -6.86 -18.62 -34.90
CA GLY A 75 -6.43 -19.41 -36.08
C GLY A 75 -7.56 -19.65 -37.09
N ARG A 76 -8.81 -19.91 -36.61
CA ARG A 76 -9.99 -20.04 -37.51
C ARG A 76 -10.35 -18.75 -38.25
N ARG A 77 -9.89 -17.60 -37.79
CA ARG A 77 -10.15 -16.28 -38.40
C ARG A 77 -9.01 -15.79 -39.28
N CYS A 78 -7.84 -16.37 -39.16
CA CYS A 78 -6.70 -16.12 -40.04
C CYS A 78 -6.89 -16.82 -41.39
N SER A 79 -6.18 -16.36 -42.42
CA SER A 79 -5.95 -17.10 -43.64
C SER A 79 -5.19 -18.41 -43.39
N ALA A 80 -5.11 -19.30 -44.38
CA ALA A 80 -4.31 -20.51 -44.25
C ALA A 80 -2.85 -20.22 -43.88
N SER A 81 -2.24 -19.19 -44.48
CA SER A 81 -0.86 -18.78 -44.17
C SER A 81 -0.75 -18.23 -42.75
N GLY A 82 -1.64 -17.33 -42.32
CA GLY A 82 -1.63 -16.78 -40.96
C GLY A 82 -1.85 -17.86 -39.89
N SER A 83 -2.77 -18.80 -40.15
CA SER A 83 -3.06 -19.90 -39.22
C SER A 83 -1.85 -20.81 -38.99
N GLU A 84 -1.08 -21.12 -40.04
CA GLU A 84 0.14 -21.96 -39.94
C GLU A 84 1.24 -21.32 -39.07
N TRP A 85 1.34 -19.99 -39.08
CA TRP A 85 2.42 -19.26 -38.39
C TRP A 85 1.95 -18.59 -37.08
N PHE A 86 0.67 -18.72 -36.71
CA PHE A 86 0.15 -18.11 -35.51
C PHE A 86 0.76 -18.71 -34.27
N TYR A 87 1.21 -17.85 -33.34
CA TYR A 87 1.83 -18.27 -32.06
C TYR A 87 3.17 -19.01 -32.21
N PHE A 88 3.89 -18.82 -33.32
CA PHE A 88 5.12 -19.52 -33.63
C PHE A 88 6.22 -19.24 -32.58
N GLY A 89 6.87 -20.28 -32.04
CA GLY A 89 7.99 -20.20 -31.12
C GLY A 89 7.69 -19.68 -29.71
N ALA A 90 6.48 -19.17 -29.45
CA ALA A 90 6.11 -18.64 -28.15
C ALA A 90 5.57 -19.72 -27.20
N THR A 91 5.58 -19.41 -25.91
CA THR A 91 4.90 -20.20 -24.87
C THR A 91 3.84 -19.35 -24.15
N VAL A 92 2.89 -20.00 -23.49
CA VAL A 92 1.80 -19.31 -22.76
C VAL A 92 2.36 -18.27 -21.79
N GLN A 93 3.41 -18.62 -21.09
CA GLN A 93 3.99 -17.76 -20.05
C GLN A 93 4.65 -16.50 -20.63
N ASP A 94 5.15 -16.54 -21.85
CA ASP A 94 5.67 -15.36 -22.55
C ASP A 94 4.59 -14.27 -22.66
N LEU A 95 3.36 -14.66 -23.00
CA LEU A 95 2.24 -13.72 -23.14
C LEU A 95 1.62 -13.34 -21.81
N THR A 96 1.40 -14.33 -20.95
CA THR A 96 0.71 -14.08 -19.69
C THR A 96 1.57 -13.27 -18.72
N ASP A 97 2.87 -13.53 -18.65
CA ASP A 97 3.79 -12.76 -17.78
C ASP A 97 4.03 -11.35 -18.35
N THR A 98 4.22 -11.21 -19.67
CA THR A 98 4.34 -9.88 -20.28
C THR A 98 3.07 -9.05 -20.08
N TRP A 99 1.89 -9.65 -20.30
CA TRP A 99 0.60 -9.01 -19.98
C TRP A 99 0.54 -8.62 -18.51
N LEU A 100 0.96 -9.49 -17.59
CA LEU A 100 0.91 -9.25 -16.17
C LEU A 100 1.79 -8.06 -15.80
N MET A 101 3.02 -7.98 -16.30
CA MET A 101 3.92 -6.85 -16.04
C MET A 101 3.34 -5.52 -16.54
N LEU A 102 2.74 -5.49 -17.73
CA LEU A 102 2.04 -4.31 -18.24
C LEU A 102 0.86 -3.92 -17.33
N THR A 103 0.11 -4.90 -16.86
CA THR A 103 -1.04 -4.71 -15.96
C THR A 103 -0.59 -4.19 -14.58
N LEU A 104 0.48 -4.75 -14.02
CA LEU A 104 1.04 -4.29 -12.74
C LEU A 104 1.66 -2.89 -12.85
N ARG A 105 2.23 -2.52 -14.00
CA ARG A 105 2.68 -1.16 -14.26
C ARG A 105 1.51 -0.15 -14.21
N GLU A 106 0.38 -0.49 -14.82
CA GLU A 106 -0.83 0.33 -14.77
C GLU A 106 -1.42 0.39 -13.35
N ALA A 107 -1.46 -0.75 -12.65
CA ALA A 107 -1.91 -0.84 -11.25
C ALA A 107 -1.04 0.02 -10.33
N ARG A 108 0.30 -0.05 -10.48
CA ARG A 108 1.25 0.79 -9.76
C ARG A 108 0.95 2.28 -9.96
N GLY A 109 0.65 2.70 -11.19
CA GLY A 109 0.25 4.09 -11.47
C GLY A 109 -0.97 4.55 -10.66
N GLN A 110 -2.00 3.70 -10.58
CA GLN A 110 -3.21 4.00 -9.79
C GLN A 110 -2.91 4.03 -8.28
N LEU A 111 -2.13 3.07 -7.77
CA LEU A 111 -1.73 3.02 -6.36
C LEU A 111 -0.92 4.25 -5.95
N VAL A 112 0.03 4.65 -6.78
CA VAL A 112 0.88 5.83 -6.55
C VAL A 112 0.04 7.11 -6.55
N ALA A 113 -0.91 7.26 -7.48
CA ALA A 113 -1.79 8.43 -7.51
C ALA A 113 -2.64 8.55 -6.23
N ASP A 114 -3.19 7.45 -5.72
CA ASP A 114 -3.94 7.44 -4.46
C ASP A 114 -3.03 7.73 -3.26
N LEU A 115 -1.82 7.20 -3.26
CA LEU A 115 -0.82 7.46 -2.23
C LEU A 115 -0.40 8.93 -2.20
N GLU A 116 -0.20 9.55 -3.36
CA GLU A 116 0.12 10.98 -3.48
C GLU A 116 -1.02 11.87 -2.96
N ARG A 117 -2.27 11.51 -3.22
CA ARG A 117 -3.42 12.20 -2.62
C ARG A 117 -3.43 12.08 -1.09
N ALA A 118 -3.19 10.88 -0.56
CA ALA A 118 -3.09 10.67 0.88
C ALA A 118 -1.94 11.49 1.49
N MET A 119 -0.78 11.52 0.83
CA MET A 119 0.38 12.32 1.26
C MET A 119 0.08 13.81 1.28
N ALA A 120 -0.57 14.35 0.25
CA ALA A 120 -0.93 15.77 0.17
C ALA A 120 -1.86 16.17 1.32
N THR A 121 -2.90 15.38 1.55
CA THR A 121 -3.83 15.61 2.66
C THR A 121 -3.14 15.49 4.03
N THR A 122 -2.27 14.49 4.20
CA THR A 122 -1.53 14.32 5.46
C THR A 122 -0.59 15.51 5.72
N ALA A 123 0.05 16.03 4.67
CA ALA A 123 0.88 17.24 4.79
C ALA A 123 0.06 18.46 5.24
N GLU A 124 -1.17 18.59 4.77
CA GLU A 124 -2.06 19.66 5.22
C GLU A 124 -2.50 19.47 6.68
N LEU A 125 -2.79 18.23 7.10
CA LEU A 125 -3.04 17.92 8.52
C LEU A 125 -1.83 18.28 9.40
N CYS A 126 -0.60 17.99 8.94
CA CYS A 126 0.62 18.38 9.66
C CYS A 126 0.71 19.89 9.86
N ARG A 127 0.44 20.70 8.82
CA ARG A 127 0.50 22.17 8.91
C ARG A 127 -0.58 22.72 9.83
N ARG A 128 -1.83 22.31 9.61
CA ARG A 128 -3.00 22.81 10.35
C ARG A 128 -2.93 22.48 11.83
N HIS A 129 -2.41 21.33 12.18
CA HIS A 129 -2.38 20.83 13.54
C HIS A 129 -0.96 20.76 14.13
N ARG A 130 -0.05 21.56 13.59
CA ARG A 130 1.35 21.65 14.04
C ARG A 130 1.46 21.84 15.56
N ASP A 131 0.58 22.67 16.10
CA ASP A 131 0.58 23.08 17.51
C ASP A 131 -0.64 22.53 18.30
N THR A 132 -1.48 21.69 17.69
CA THR A 132 -2.64 21.09 18.34
C THR A 132 -2.20 20.04 19.35
N VAL A 133 -2.27 20.35 20.62
CA VAL A 133 -1.83 19.47 21.72
C VAL A 133 -2.75 18.28 21.86
N MET A 134 -2.18 17.10 22.09
CA MET A 134 -2.85 15.86 22.45
C MET A 134 -1.97 14.99 23.35
N ALA A 135 -2.55 13.99 24.00
CA ALA A 135 -1.79 12.98 24.72
C ALA A 135 -1.10 12.02 23.74
N GLY A 136 0.21 11.89 23.84
CA GLY A 136 0.94 10.75 23.30
C GLY A 136 0.60 9.50 24.11
N ARG A 137 0.40 8.35 23.43
CA ARG A 137 0.02 7.10 24.10
C ARG A 137 1.01 5.99 23.78
N THR A 138 1.44 5.30 24.82
CA THR A 138 2.23 4.07 24.73
C THR A 138 1.55 2.97 25.54
N HIS A 139 1.54 1.76 25.06
CA HIS A 139 0.83 0.63 25.70
C HIS A 139 -0.66 0.92 25.99
N GLY A 140 -1.29 1.77 25.17
CA GLY A 140 -2.69 2.19 25.37
C GLY A 140 -2.88 3.23 26.49
N GLN A 141 -1.83 3.66 27.19
CA GLN A 141 -1.88 4.62 28.29
C GLN A 141 -1.39 5.99 27.83
N GLN A 142 -1.98 7.05 28.40
CA GLN A 142 -1.49 8.41 28.21
C GLN A 142 -0.09 8.57 28.81
N GLY A 143 0.82 9.07 28.01
CA GLY A 143 2.21 9.33 28.40
C GLY A 143 2.48 10.84 28.49
N LEU A 144 3.26 11.37 27.55
CA LEU A 144 3.62 12.79 27.51
C LEU A 144 2.74 13.56 26.50
N PRO A 145 2.62 14.89 26.64
CA PRO A 145 2.02 15.72 25.60
C PRO A 145 2.81 15.65 24.31
N ILE A 146 2.09 15.56 23.20
CA ILE A 146 2.60 15.70 21.83
C ILE A 146 1.68 16.63 21.06
N THR A 147 1.95 16.85 19.74
CA THR A 147 0.97 17.50 18.88
C THR A 147 0.34 16.50 17.88
N PHE A 148 -0.87 16.77 17.43
CA PHE A 148 -1.49 15.96 16.36
C PHE A 148 -0.72 16.10 15.05
N GLY A 149 -0.14 17.28 14.78
CA GLY A 149 0.76 17.48 13.65
C GLY A 149 1.96 16.54 13.68
N PHE A 150 2.56 16.32 14.86
CA PHE A 150 3.65 15.36 15.02
C PHE A 150 3.21 13.92 14.71
N LYS A 151 2.04 13.50 15.19
CA LYS A 151 1.47 12.19 14.85
C LYS A 151 1.25 12.05 13.34
N ALA A 152 0.65 13.04 12.70
CA ALA A 152 0.42 13.07 11.24
C ALA A 152 1.73 13.10 10.44
N ALA A 153 2.77 13.79 10.93
CA ALA A 153 4.09 13.82 10.30
C ALA A 153 4.74 12.42 10.28
N GLY A 154 4.52 11.62 11.32
CA GLY A 154 4.93 10.21 11.31
C GLY A 154 4.25 9.41 10.20
N TRP A 155 2.96 9.63 9.96
CA TRP A 155 2.23 9.02 8.85
C TRP A 155 2.78 9.48 7.49
N LEU A 156 2.97 10.78 7.31
CA LEU A 156 3.51 11.34 6.06
C LEU A 156 4.89 10.78 5.71
N ALA A 157 5.78 10.70 6.69
CA ALA A 157 7.13 10.17 6.48
C ALA A 157 7.10 8.69 6.05
N GLU A 158 6.15 7.91 6.55
CA GLU A 158 5.99 6.50 6.16
C GLU A 158 5.38 6.36 4.75
N LEU A 159 4.35 7.15 4.42
CA LEU A 159 3.75 7.19 3.09
C LEU A 159 4.79 7.58 2.02
N ARG A 160 5.68 8.54 2.31
CA ARG A 160 6.79 8.91 1.42
C ARG A 160 7.73 7.74 1.14
N ARG A 161 8.09 6.95 2.15
CA ARG A 161 8.92 5.76 1.95
C ARG A 161 8.25 4.71 1.06
N HIS A 162 6.91 4.58 1.12
CA HIS A 162 6.20 3.70 0.19
C HIS A 162 6.21 4.25 -1.23
N ARG A 163 6.02 5.56 -1.40
CA ARG A 163 6.13 6.22 -2.71
C ARG A 163 7.50 5.96 -3.35
N GLN A 164 8.57 6.09 -2.58
CA GLN A 164 9.93 5.79 -3.01
C GLN A 164 10.09 4.32 -3.42
N ARG A 165 9.61 3.38 -2.59
CA ARG A 165 9.67 1.94 -2.92
C ARG A 165 8.98 1.60 -4.24
N PHE A 166 7.81 2.20 -4.50
CA PHE A 166 7.13 2.01 -5.79
C PHE A 166 7.94 2.56 -6.97
N ASP A 167 8.64 3.68 -6.81
CA ASP A 167 9.51 4.21 -7.87
C ASP A 167 10.73 3.33 -8.12
N GLU A 168 11.40 2.92 -7.07
CA GLU A 168 12.59 2.06 -7.15
C GLU A 168 12.28 0.68 -7.74
N SER A 169 11.07 0.17 -7.52
CA SER A 169 10.62 -1.11 -8.08
C SER A 169 10.50 -1.10 -9.61
N LYS A 170 10.31 0.07 -10.25
CA LYS A 170 10.18 0.18 -11.70
C LYS A 170 11.33 -0.48 -12.44
N LYS A 171 12.56 -0.31 -11.96
CA LYS A 171 13.76 -0.86 -12.58
C LYS A 171 13.79 -2.39 -12.61
N ARG A 172 13.13 -3.04 -11.65
CA ARG A 172 13.08 -4.51 -11.55
C ARG A 172 11.82 -5.09 -12.16
N MET A 173 10.70 -4.36 -12.10
CA MET A 173 9.38 -4.87 -12.49
C MET A 173 8.95 -4.52 -13.91
N ASP A 174 9.49 -3.45 -14.53
CA ASP A 174 9.10 -3.09 -15.89
C ASP A 174 9.90 -3.90 -16.91
N ILE A 175 9.80 -5.23 -16.82
CA ILE A 175 10.45 -6.22 -17.69
C ILE A 175 9.40 -7.11 -18.36
N GLY A 176 9.76 -7.68 -19.53
CA GLY A 176 8.88 -8.63 -20.22
C GLY A 176 9.34 -10.08 -20.08
N GLN A 177 8.57 -10.98 -20.63
CA GLN A 177 8.89 -12.41 -20.76
C GLN A 177 8.64 -12.84 -22.22
N LEU A 178 9.67 -13.27 -22.93
CA LEU A 178 9.59 -13.84 -24.26
C LEU A 178 10.80 -14.75 -24.44
N CYS A 179 10.69 -15.99 -24.02
CA CYS A 179 11.83 -16.91 -23.92
C CYS A 179 11.54 -18.31 -24.48
N GLY A 180 10.31 -18.59 -24.87
CA GLY A 180 9.90 -19.89 -25.40
C GLY A 180 9.72 -20.96 -24.31
N GLY A 181 9.58 -22.21 -24.74
CA GLY A 181 9.07 -23.31 -23.91
C GLY A 181 9.82 -23.57 -22.60
N VAL A 182 11.15 -23.50 -22.62
CA VAL A 182 12.01 -23.72 -21.44
C VAL A 182 12.94 -22.52 -21.16
N GLY A 183 12.69 -21.37 -21.78
CA GLY A 183 13.45 -20.17 -21.52
C GLY A 183 14.73 -19.99 -22.37
N SER A 184 14.99 -20.88 -23.32
CA SER A 184 16.24 -20.91 -24.10
C SER A 184 16.17 -20.22 -25.45
N LEU A 185 15.00 -19.67 -25.85
CA LEU A 185 14.74 -19.05 -27.17
C LEU A 185 14.98 -19.99 -28.36
N SER A 186 15.10 -21.30 -28.16
CA SER A 186 15.52 -22.27 -29.16
C SER A 186 14.68 -22.27 -30.44
N ALA A 187 13.37 -21.95 -30.35
CA ALA A 187 12.47 -21.88 -31.49
C ALA A 187 12.50 -20.53 -32.24
N MET A 188 13.28 -19.55 -31.78
CA MET A 188 13.27 -18.17 -32.30
C MET A 188 14.47 -17.82 -33.16
N GLY A 189 15.33 -18.80 -33.47
CA GLY A 189 16.43 -18.68 -34.40
C GLY A 189 17.61 -17.81 -33.91
N ALA A 190 18.52 -17.49 -34.81
CA ALA A 190 19.77 -16.78 -34.49
C ALA A 190 19.57 -15.32 -34.07
N GLN A 191 18.46 -14.71 -34.46
CA GLN A 191 18.14 -13.31 -34.13
C GLN A 191 17.24 -13.17 -32.90
N ALA A 192 17.03 -14.22 -32.14
CA ALA A 192 16.09 -14.27 -31.01
C ALA A 192 16.27 -13.13 -29.98
N LEU A 193 17.51 -12.80 -29.62
CA LEU A 193 17.80 -11.71 -28.68
C LEU A 193 17.47 -10.32 -29.25
N ALA A 194 17.79 -10.08 -30.53
CA ALA A 194 17.44 -8.84 -31.21
C ALA A 194 15.92 -8.67 -31.34
N MET A 195 15.22 -9.74 -31.67
CA MET A 195 13.76 -9.81 -31.72
C MET A 195 13.13 -9.54 -30.35
N GLN A 196 13.62 -10.18 -29.31
CA GLN A 196 13.18 -9.97 -27.93
C GLN A 196 13.32 -8.49 -27.52
N LYS A 197 14.49 -7.90 -27.76
CA LYS A 197 14.76 -6.48 -27.48
C LYS A 197 13.80 -5.56 -28.19
N GLN A 198 13.52 -5.81 -29.47
CA GLN A 198 12.60 -5.01 -30.25
C GLN A 198 11.16 -5.16 -29.76
N PHE A 199 10.71 -6.38 -29.45
CA PHE A 199 9.39 -6.66 -28.91
C PHE A 199 9.13 -5.87 -27.62
N PHE A 200 10.05 -5.95 -26.65
CA PHE A 200 9.90 -5.21 -25.40
C PHE A 200 10.07 -3.70 -25.57
N GLY A 201 10.94 -3.25 -26.47
CA GLY A 201 11.08 -1.83 -26.79
C GLY A 201 9.76 -1.20 -27.25
N ARG A 202 8.97 -1.92 -28.10
CA ARG A 202 7.63 -1.46 -28.55
C ARG A 202 6.59 -1.44 -27.43
N LEU A 203 6.80 -2.22 -26.36
CA LEU A 203 5.91 -2.27 -25.19
C LEU A 203 6.36 -1.29 -24.08
N GLY A 204 7.52 -0.63 -24.23
CA GLY A 204 8.13 0.18 -23.19
C GLY A 204 8.53 -0.65 -21.97
N LEU A 205 8.88 -1.91 -22.19
CA LEU A 205 9.44 -2.82 -21.20
C LEU A 205 10.93 -3.02 -21.45
N ARG A 206 11.65 -3.45 -20.45
CA ARG A 206 13.02 -3.90 -20.58
C ARG A 206 13.06 -5.39 -20.94
N GLU A 207 14.10 -5.78 -21.65
CA GLU A 207 14.47 -7.18 -21.81
C GLU A 207 14.98 -7.76 -20.48
N PRO A 208 14.61 -8.99 -20.13
CA PRO A 208 15.20 -9.67 -18.99
C PRO A 208 16.61 -10.19 -19.34
N ASP A 209 17.49 -10.23 -18.35
CA ASP A 209 18.84 -10.84 -18.52
C ASP A 209 18.75 -12.35 -18.79
N MET A 210 17.75 -13.00 -18.23
CA MET A 210 17.41 -14.41 -18.40
C MET A 210 15.91 -14.63 -18.33
N SER A 211 15.45 -15.79 -18.80
CA SER A 211 14.09 -16.26 -18.55
C SER A 211 13.78 -16.29 -17.06
N TRP A 212 12.66 -15.72 -16.67
CA TRP A 212 12.19 -15.73 -15.29
C TRP A 212 10.91 -16.56 -15.07
N THR A 213 10.69 -17.55 -15.94
CA THR A 213 9.53 -18.46 -15.83
C THR A 213 9.49 -19.23 -14.53
N ALA A 214 10.65 -19.56 -13.95
CA ALA A 214 10.78 -20.20 -12.64
C ALA A 214 11.27 -19.25 -11.53
N SER A 215 11.80 -18.06 -11.88
CA SER A 215 12.26 -17.06 -10.91
C SER A 215 11.14 -16.06 -10.64
N ARG A 216 10.37 -16.29 -9.57
CA ARG A 216 9.14 -15.52 -9.31
C ARG A 216 9.30 -14.43 -8.24
N ASP A 217 10.53 -14.07 -7.92
CA ASP A 217 10.91 -13.03 -6.96
C ASP A 217 10.27 -11.67 -7.27
N ILE A 218 10.10 -11.31 -8.55
CA ILE A 218 9.44 -10.08 -9.00
C ILE A 218 7.99 -10.01 -8.51
N LEU A 219 7.25 -11.11 -8.58
CA LEU A 219 5.86 -11.15 -8.12
C LEU A 219 5.77 -11.17 -6.59
N SER A 220 6.74 -11.82 -5.93
CA SER A 220 6.88 -11.75 -4.49
C SER A 220 7.26 -10.34 -4.03
N GLU A 221 8.16 -9.62 -4.72
CA GLU A 221 8.45 -8.21 -4.47
C GLU A 221 7.19 -7.35 -4.59
N TRP A 222 6.40 -7.52 -5.65
CA TRP A 222 5.12 -6.83 -5.80
C TRP A 222 4.20 -7.04 -4.60
N ALA A 223 4.04 -8.29 -4.19
CA ALA A 223 3.21 -8.64 -3.05
C ALA A 223 3.69 -7.95 -1.77
N HIS A 224 4.99 -7.93 -1.50
CA HIS A 224 5.55 -7.33 -0.30
C HIS A 224 5.51 -5.78 -0.32
N LEU A 225 5.62 -5.14 -1.48
CA LEU A 225 5.34 -3.71 -1.62
C LEU A 225 3.90 -3.39 -1.18
N LEU A 226 2.95 -4.21 -1.60
CA LEU A 226 1.55 -4.05 -1.22
C LEU A 226 1.29 -4.39 0.25
N VAL A 227 1.94 -5.41 0.80
CA VAL A 227 1.87 -5.73 2.25
C VAL A 227 2.35 -4.55 3.09
N LEU A 228 3.49 -3.96 2.74
CA LEU A 228 4.05 -2.83 3.49
C LEU A 228 3.13 -1.60 3.41
N SER A 229 2.66 -1.24 2.22
CA SER A 229 1.85 -0.03 2.03
C SER A 229 0.44 -0.16 2.63
N THR A 230 -0.19 -1.33 2.48
CA THR A 230 -1.50 -1.59 3.10
C THR A 230 -1.40 -1.80 4.62
N GLY A 231 -0.26 -2.32 5.12
CA GLY A 231 0.02 -2.38 6.55
C GLY A 231 0.08 -0.99 7.19
N THR A 232 0.68 -0.01 6.51
CA THR A 232 0.64 1.39 6.94
C THR A 232 -0.78 1.97 6.91
N ALA A 233 -1.54 1.66 5.85
CA ALA A 233 -2.94 2.09 5.76
C ALA A 233 -3.80 1.51 6.89
N ASP A 234 -3.63 0.23 7.23
CA ASP A 234 -4.25 -0.46 8.38
C ASP A 234 -3.85 0.22 9.70
N ARG A 235 -2.55 0.49 9.90
CA ARG A 235 -2.06 1.15 11.11
C ARG A 235 -2.64 2.56 11.32
N ILE A 236 -2.72 3.36 10.25
CA ILE A 236 -3.33 4.70 10.30
C ILE A 236 -4.83 4.57 10.59
N GLY A 237 -5.53 3.68 9.89
CA GLY A 237 -6.93 3.39 10.14
C GLY A 237 -7.20 2.92 11.56
N HIS A 238 -6.38 2.01 12.08
CA HIS A 238 -6.50 1.51 13.45
C HIS A 238 -6.24 2.59 14.51
N GLU A 239 -5.30 3.51 14.27
CA GLU A 239 -5.12 4.67 15.15
C GLU A 239 -6.34 5.58 15.14
N ILE A 240 -6.92 5.87 13.97
CA ILE A 240 -8.16 6.65 13.84
C ILE A 240 -9.32 5.92 14.54
N TYR A 241 -9.45 4.61 14.36
CA TYR A 241 -10.42 3.77 15.07
C TYR A 241 -10.33 3.94 16.58
N ASN A 242 -9.10 3.86 17.14
CA ASN A 242 -8.89 4.01 18.57
C ASN A 242 -9.22 5.43 19.08
N LEU A 243 -8.81 6.46 18.32
CA LEU A 243 -9.06 7.86 18.69
C LEU A 243 -10.52 8.31 18.47
N GLN A 244 -11.32 7.53 17.74
CA GLN A 244 -12.75 7.78 17.52
C GLN A 244 -13.64 7.19 18.62
N ARG A 245 -13.15 6.30 19.48
CA ARG A 245 -13.94 5.72 20.59
C ARG A 245 -14.56 6.82 21.43
N ASP A 246 -15.79 6.60 21.90
CA ASP A 246 -16.56 7.62 22.62
C ASP A 246 -15.83 8.18 23.86
N GLU A 247 -15.04 7.35 24.56
CA GLU A 247 -14.28 7.75 25.74
C GLU A 247 -13.09 8.67 25.37
N ILE A 248 -12.56 8.56 24.14
CA ILE A 248 -11.43 9.36 23.64
C ILE A 248 -11.95 10.51 22.78
N ALA A 249 -12.67 10.20 21.72
CA ALA A 249 -13.37 11.12 20.82
C ALA A 249 -12.53 12.25 20.22
N GLU A 250 -11.25 12.01 19.97
CA GLU A 250 -10.27 13.00 19.46
C GLU A 250 -10.28 13.13 17.93
N LEU A 251 -10.66 12.05 17.24
CA LEU A 251 -10.83 12.01 15.79
C LEU A 251 -12.22 11.48 15.43
N ARG A 252 -12.63 11.70 14.19
CA ARG A 252 -13.83 11.09 13.61
C ARG A 252 -13.67 10.90 12.12
N GLU A 253 -14.09 9.74 11.60
CA GLU A 253 -14.20 9.49 10.18
C GLU A 253 -15.21 10.42 9.51
N PRO A 254 -15.01 10.74 8.21
CA PRO A 254 -16.00 11.51 7.46
C PRO A 254 -17.31 10.77 7.37
N SER A 255 -18.40 11.51 7.51
CA SER A 255 -19.73 10.98 7.18
C SER A 255 -19.88 10.90 5.68
N LEU A 256 -20.12 9.72 5.14
CA LEU A 256 -20.48 9.58 3.73
C LEU A 256 -21.89 10.15 3.51
N ALA A 257 -22.10 10.87 2.41
CA ALA A 257 -23.43 11.34 2.02
C ALA A 257 -24.35 10.12 1.87
N GLY A 258 -25.43 10.07 2.66
CA GLY A 258 -26.34 8.92 2.74
C GLY A 258 -25.84 7.76 3.62
N GLY A 259 -24.67 7.89 4.26
CA GLY A 259 -24.14 6.89 5.17
C GLY A 259 -24.97 6.78 6.44
N VAL A 260 -25.35 5.55 6.80
CA VAL A 260 -26.05 5.23 8.05
C VAL A 260 -25.02 4.62 8.98
N GLY A 261 -24.71 5.30 10.07
CA GLY A 261 -23.71 4.81 11.05
C GLY A 261 -24.13 3.49 11.73
N SER A 262 -25.43 3.32 11.95
CA SER A 262 -26.04 2.08 12.45
C SER A 262 -27.50 2.05 12.05
N ILE A 263 -27.97 0.90 11.54
CA ILE A 263 -29.38 0.70 11.18
C ILE A 263 -30.26 0.60 12.44
N THR A 264 -29.70 0.03 13.51
CA THR A 264 -30.45 -0.28 14.74
C THR A 264 -30.32 0.80 15.81
N MET A 265 -29.19 1.51 15.84
CA MET A 265 -28.89 2.52 16.87
C MET A 265 -28.57 3.87 16.22
N PRO A 266 -29.48 4.80 16.09
CA PRO A 266 -29.32 6.05 15.32
C PRO A 266 -28.16 6.95 15.78
N HIS A 267 -27.77 6.86 17.05
CA HIS A 267 -26.66 7.64 17.62
C HIS A 267 -25.28 7.05 17.34
N LYS A 268 -25.22 5.75 16.99
CA LYS A 268 -23.96 5.02 16.80
C LYS A 268 -23.35 5.33 15.43
N ARG A 269 -22.06 5.64 15.41
CA ARG A 269 -21.28 5.86 14.18
C ARG A 269 -20.07 4.91 14.17
N ASN A 270 -20.20 3.83 13.40
CA ASN A 270 -19.14 2.86 13.26
C ASN A 270 -17.98 3.44 12.45
N PRO A 271 -16.72 3.08 12.78
CA PRO A 271 -15.54 3.44 12.02
C PRO A 271 -15.35 2.52 10.80
N GLU A 272 -16.30 2.54 9.87
CA GLU A 272 -16.39 1.62 8.73
C GLU A 272 -15.17 1.68 7.81
N MET A 273 -14.63 2.88 7.59
CA MET A 273 -13.47 3.03 6.71
C MET A 273 -12.22 2.43 7.35
N ALA A 274 -11.99 2.64 8.63
CA ALA A 274 -10.88 2.07 9.38
C ALA A 274 -10.98 0.53 9.45
N GLU A 275 -12.17 -0.01 9.71
CA GLU A 275 -12.42 -1.45 9.73
C GLU A 275 -12.14 -2.09 8.36
N HIS A 276 -12.59 -1.45 7.28
CA HIS A 276 -12.31 -1.90 5.92
C HIS A 276 -10.81 -1.88 5.58
N LEU A 277 -10.05 -0.86 6.02
CA LEU A 277 -8.59 -0.84 5.84
C LEU A 277 -7.93 -2.05 6.49
N GLY A 278 -8.32 -2.37 7.72
CA GLY A 278 -7.84 -3.56 8.44
C GLY A 278 -8.17 -4.87 7.72
N THR A 279 -9.39 -4.99 7.18
CA THR A 279 -9.81 -6.18 6.42
C THR A 279 -9.03 -6.32 5.11
N LEU A 280 -8.92 -5.25 4.33
CA LEU A 280 -8.21 -5.26 3.05
C LEU A 280 -6.72 -5.59 3.22
N ALA A 281 -6.07 -5.05 4.26
CA ALA A 281 -4.68 -5.37 4.57
C ALA A 281 -4.49 -6.84 4.94
N ARG A 282 -5.45 -7.47 5.61
CA ARG A 282 -5.42 -8.93 5.90
C ARG A 282 -5.54 -9.75 4.62
N VAL A 283 -6.44 -9.38 3.70
CA VAL A 283 -6.58 -10.03 2.39
C VAL A 283 -5.27 -9.95 1.60
N VAL A 284 -4.62 -8.77 1.58
CA VAL A 284 -3.32 -8.60 0.92
C VAL A 284 -2.27 -9.52 1.54
N ARG A 285 -2.13 -9.56 2.86
CA ARG A 285 -1.16 -10.42 3.56
C ARG A 285 -1.40 -11.91 3.29
N ALA A 286 -2.64 -12.35 3.28
CA ALA A 286 -2.99 -13.75 3.02
C ALA A 286 -2.58 -14.19 1.61
N ASN A 287 -2.89 -13.37 0.60
CA ASN A 287 -2.51 -13.66 -0.79
C ASN A 287 -1.00 -13.51 -1.06
N ALA A 288 -0.31 -12.61 -0.34
CA ALA A 288 1.14 -12.50 -0.41
C ALA A 288 1.85 -13.78 0.06
N GLY A 289 1.27 -14.50 1.01
CA GLY A 289 1.76 -15.82 1.44
C GLY A 289 1.82 -16.82 0.29
N LEU A 290 0.78 -16.87 -0.57
CA LEU A 290 0.76 -17.76 -1.74
C LEU A 290 1.89 -17.43 -2.73
N LEU A 291 2.19 -16.14 -2.93
CA LEU A 291 3.28 -15.71 -3.81
C LEU A 291 4.66 -15.96 -3.20
N THR A 292 4.77 -15.96 -1.89
CA THR A 292 6.00 -16.31 -1.17
C THR A 292 6.29 -17.81 -1.28
N GLU A 293 5.28 -18.65 -1.11
CA GLU A 293 5.38 -20.09 -1.38
C GLU A 293 5.76 -20.39 -2.83
N GLY A 294 5.26 -19.56 -3.77
CA GLY A 294 5.59 -19.64 -5.20
C GLY A 294 7.02 -19.28 -5.57
N LEU A 295 7.89 -18.90 -4.63
CA LEU A 295 9.33 -18.69 -4.89
C LEU A 295 10.06 -20.00 -5.17
N VAL A 296 9.55 -21.13 -4.70
CA VAL A 296 10.15 -22.45 -4.93
C VAL A 296 9.45 -23.11 -6.11
N HIS A 297 10.10 -23.14 -7.24
CA HIS A 297 9.64 -23.78 -8.48
C HIS A 297 10.44 -25.03 -8.79
N ASP A 298 9.78 -26.03 -9.38
CA ASP A 298 10.42 -27.20 -9.93
C ASP A 298 10.92 -26.89 -11.36
N HIS A 299 12.21 -27.06 -11.60
CA HIS A 299 12.85 -26.92 -12.90
C HIS A 299 12.59 -25.53 -13.54
N GLU A 300 12.41 -25.49 -14.85
CA GLU A 300 12.21 -24.26 -15.63
C GLU A 300 10.76 -23.74 -15.59
N ARG A 301 9.81 -24.54 -15.05
CA ARG A 301 8.40 -24.14 -14.85
C ARG A 301 7.67 -25.11 -13.91
N ASP A 302 7.07 -24.56 -12.84
CA ASP A 302 6.15 -25.28 -11.96
C ASP A 302 4.71 -24.80 -12.18
N GLY A 303 3.87 -25.65 -12.75
CA GLY A 303 2.48 -25.34 -13.01
C GLY A 303 1.62 -25.15 -11.75
N ARG A 304 2.02 -25.67 -10.59
CA ARG A 304 1.28 -25.52 -9.31
C ARG A 304 1.43 -24.10 -8.80
N SER A 305 2.66 -23.65 -8.63
CA SER A 305 2.99 -22.32 -8.14
C SER A 305 2.51 -21.23 -9.13
N TRP A 306 2.77 -21.40 -10.42
CA TRP A 306 2.32 -20.48 -11.45
C TRP A 306 0.79 -20.30 -11.49
N LYS A 307 0.01 -21.35 -11.34
CA LYS A 307 -1.47 -21.24 -11.30
C LYS A 307 -1.99 -20.56 -10.03
N ALA A 308 -1.30 -20.68 -8.90
CA ALA A 308 -1.64 -19.96 -7.68
C ALA A 308 -1.54 -18.44 -7.86
N GLU A 309 -0.60 -17.96 -8.69
CA GLU A 309 -0.43 -16.54 -9.03
C GLU A 309 -1.66 -15.97 -9.75
N TRP A 310 -2.35 -16.78 -10.55
CA TRP A 310 -3.55 -16.33 -11.29
C TRP A 310 -4.69 -15.91 -10.36
N HIS A 311 -4.71 -16.46 -9.16
CA HIS A 311 -5.62 -16.07 -8.10
C HIS A 311 -5.01 -14.96 -7.24
N ALA A 312 -3.82 -15.17 -6.72
CA ALA A 312 -3.23 -14.31 -5.70
C ALA A 312 -2.94 -12.89 -6.19
N VAL A 313 -2.35 -12.73 -7.40
CA VAL A 313 -1.93 -11.41 -7.91
C VAL A 313 -3.11 -10.47 -8.15
N PRO A 314 -4.21 -10.88 -8.83
CA PRO A 314 -5.39 -10.02 -8.97
C PRO A 314 -6.01 -9.64 -7.61
N GLU A 315 -6.22 -10.61 -6.73
CA GLU A 315 -6.89 -10.39 -5.44
C GLU A 315 -6.13 -9.41 -4.56
N LEU A 316 -4.82 -9.63 -4.34
CA LEU A 316 -4.03 -8.72 -3.51
C LEU A 316 -3.89 -7.32 -4.14
N THR A 317 -3.80 -7.23 -5.48
CA THR A 317 -3.66 -5.96 -6.18
C THR A 317 -4.96 -5.15 -6.12
N MET A 318 -6.11 -5.79 -6.31
CA MET A 318 -7.42 -5.14 -6.18
C MET A 318 -7.70 -4.69 -4.74
N ALA A 319 -7.38 -5.54 -3.75
CA ALA A 319 -7.53 -5.20 -2.34
C ALA A 319 -6.64 -4.01 -1.95
N ALA A 320 -5.37 -4.00 -2.37
CA ALA A 320 -4.46 -2.90 -2.14
C ALA A 320 -4.94 -1.59 -2.80
N GLY A 321 -5.42 -1.68 -4.05
CA GLY A 321 -6.00 -0.53 -4.76
C GLY A 321 -7.18 0.09 -4.00
N LYS A 322 -8.08 -0.75 -3.48
CA LYS A 322 -9.19 -0.27 -2.64
C LYS A 322 -8.69 0.34 -1.33
N ALA A 323 -7.69 -0.26 -0.68
CA ALA A 323 -7.13 0.25 0.57
C ALA A 323 -6.49 1.63 0.38
N HIS A 324 -5.70 1.85 -0.67
CA HIS A 324 -5.08 3.15 -0.95
C HIS A 324 -6.13 4.23 -1.24
N ALA A 325 -7.12 3.93 -2.08
CA ALA A 325 -8.21 4.86 -2.38
C ALA A 325 -9.02 5.21 -1.12
N LEU A 326 -9.27 4.22 -0.26
CA LEU A 326 -10.01 4.40 0.98
C LEU A 326 -9.22 5.24 1.98
N LEU A 327 -7.91 4.98 2.13
CA LEU A 327 -7.02 5.79 2.99
C LEU A 327 -7.01 7.26 2.55
N ALA A 328 -6.87 7.53 1.25
CA ALA A 328 -6.91 8.88 0.72
C ALA A 328 -8.24 9.59 1.05
N SER A 329 -9.36 8.87 0.92
CA SER A 329 -10.69 9.41 1.24
C SER A 329 -10.89 9.63 2.74
N LEU A 330 -10.43 8.69 3.58
CA LEU A 330 -10.50 8.79 5.04
C LEU A 330 -9.75 10.03 5.54
N LEU A 331 -8.51 10.21 5.08
CA LEU A 331 -7.68 11.35 5.49
C LEU A 331 -8.24 12.68 4.99
N ALA A 332 -8.79 12.73 3.77
CA ALA A 332 -9.35 13.96 3.19
C ALA A 332 -10.55 14.49 3.97
N GLY A 333 -11.33 13.62 4.58
CA GLY A 333 -12.51 14.00 5.35
C GLY A 333 -12.35 13.85 6.87
N LEU A 334 -11.13 13.59 7.36
CA LEU A 334 -10.88 13.36 8.78
C LEU A 334 -11.22 14.58 9.62
N GLU A 335 -12.15 14.43 10.56
CA GLU A 335 -12.47 15.44 11.57
C GLU A 335 -11.48 15.33 12.73
N VAL A 336 -10.76 16.44 13.00
CA VAL A 336 -9.84 16.55 14.13
C VAL A 336 -10.45 17.45 15.19
N ARG A 337 -10.66 16.91 16.39
CA ARG A 337 -11.32 17.59 17.50
C ARG A 337 -10.29 18.10 18.50
N ALA A 338 -9.68 19.24 18.17
CA ALA A 338 -8.58 19.85 18.94
C ALA A 338 -8.99 20.20 20.37
N ASP A 339 -10.23 20.65 20.58
CA ASP A 339 -10.81 20.91 21.87
C ASP A 339 -10.89 19.67 22.75
N ARG A 340 -11.29 18.54 22.16
CA ARG A 340 -11.35 17.25 22.87
C ARG A 340 -9.96 16.70 23.18
N MET A 341 -9.00 16.85 22.26
CA MET A 341 -7.60 16.50 22.50
C MET A 341 -7.06 17.24 23.72
N ARG A 342 -7.28 18.55 23.79
CA ARG A 342 -6.88 19.38 24.93
C ARG A 342 -7.58 18.94 26.22
N ALA A 343 -8.88 18.78 26.19
CA ALA A 343 -9.66 18.35 27.35
C ALA A 343 -9.18 16.99 27.91
N ASN A 344 -8.81 16.05 27.04
CA ASN A 344 -8.26 14.75 27.46
C ASN A 344 -6.89 14.88 28.14
N VAL A 345 -6.04 15.81 27.71
CA VAL A 345 -4.76 16.09 28.38
C VAL A 345 -5.01 16.74 29.75
N GLU A 346 -5.89 17.74 29.81
CA GLU A 346 -6.23 18.46 31.04
C GLU A 346 -6.89 17.55 32.08
N ALA A 347 -7.75 16.62 31.65
CA ALA A 347 -8.38 15.63 32.52
C ALA A 347 -7.39 14.70 33.23
N SER A 348 -6.14 14.65 32.79
CA SER A 348 -5.07 13.94 33.52
C SER A 348 -4.68 14.61 34.86
N GLY A 349 -5.18 15.82 35.12
CA GLY A 349 -4.83 16.57 36.34
C GLY A 349 -3.33 16.85 36.50
N GLY A 350 -2.60 16.90 35.38
CA GLY A 350 -1.14 17.15 35.36
C GLY A 350 -0.27 15.89 35.44
N HIS A 351 -0.83 14.69 35.53
CA HIS A 351 -0.04 13.45 35.59
C HIS A 351 0.86 13.25 34.36
N LEU A 352 0.45 13.74 33.18
CA LEU A 352 1.26 13.69 31.96
C LEU A 352 2.57 14.49 32.06
N LEU A 353 2.64 15.42 33.04
CA LEU A 353 3.79 16.29 33.26
C LEU A 353 4.67 15.85 34.45
N SER A 354 4.38 14.69 35.03
CA SER A 354 5.13 14.13 36.15
C SER A 354 6.61 13.88 35.82
N GLU A 355 6.94 13.55 34.58
CA GLU A 355 8.33 13.40 34.13
C GLU A 355 9.05 14.78 34.16
N ALA A 356 8.39 15.83 33.67
CA ALA A 356 8.95 17.18 33.66
C ALA A 356 9.30 17.62 35.08
N LEU A 357 8.39 17.42 36.05
CA LEU A 357 8.62 17.69 37.45
C LEU A 357 9.78 16.84 38.00
N MET A 358 9.80 15.54 37.71
CA MET A 358 10.88 14.64 38.12
C MET A 358 12.25 15.11 37.63
N LEU A 359 12.35 15.49 36.33
CA LEU A 359 13.62 15.93 35.75
C LEU A 359 14.09 17.28 36.31
N ALA A 360 13.16 18.22 36.56
CA ALA A 360 13.48 19.48 37.19
C ALA A 360 14.03 19.26 38.62
N LEU A 361 13.33 18.47 39.43
CA LEU A 361 13.71 18.13 40.77
C LEU A 361 15.02 17.32 40.81
N ALA A 362 15.26 16.46 39.85
CA ALA A 362 16.47 15.64 39.76
C ALA A 362 17.77 16.45 39.67
N ARG A 363 17.72 17.70 39.21
CA ARG A 363 18.86 18.62 39.15
C ARG A 363 19.33 19.04 40.57
N HIS A 364 18.44 18.97 41.55
CA HIS A 364 18.69 19.35 42.93
C HIS A 364 19.00 18.15 43.84
N ILE A 365 18.26 17.05 43.68
CA ILE A 365 18.31 15.90 44.61
C ILE A 365 18.67 14.57 43.97
N GLY A 366 19.02 14.57 42.67
CA GLY A 366 19.34 13.37 41.93
C GLY A 366 18.09 12.60 41.45
N LYS A 367 18.23 11.90 40.32
CA LYS A 367 17.11 11.27 39.61
C LYS A 367 16.32 10.25 40.44
N GLN A 368 17.01 9.37 41.17
CA GLN A 368 16.35 8.29 41.93
C GLN A 368 15.53 8.84 43.11
N THR A 369 16.03 9.89 43.79
CA THR A 369 15.29 10.54 44.86
C THR A 369 14.11 11.32 44.33
N ALA A 370 14.29 12.07 43.23
CA ALA A 370 13.21 12.77 42.55
C ALA A 370 12.11 11.82 42.11
N LEU A 371 12.48 10.66 41.56
CA LEU A 371 11.50 9.62 41.14
C LEU A 371 10.64 9.16 42.31
N ARG A 372 11.26 8.85 43.50
CA ARG A 372 10.51 8.44 44.71
C ARG A 372 9.55 9.53 45.21
N VAL A 373 9.99 10.80 45.18
CA VAL A 373 9.13 11.92 45.54
C VAL A 373 7.93 12.03 44.60
N VAL A 374 8.17 12.02 43.29
CA VAL A 374 7.09 12.13 42.27
C VAL A 374 6.13 10.92 42.33
N GLN A 375 6.65 9.71 42.59
CA GLN A 375 5.78 8.53 42.78
C GLN A 375 4.89 8.68 44.03
N ARG A 376 5.42 9.18 45.16
CA ARG A 376 4.65 9.49 46.36
C ARG A 376 3.52 10.48 46.04
N LEU A 377 3.84 11.57 45.37
CA LEU A 377 2.87 12.62 44.99
C LEU A 377 1.78 12.07 44.07
N ALA A 378 2.17 11.28 43.09
CA ALA A 378 1.21 10.66 42.18
C ALA A 378 0.27 9.64 42.85
N ALA A 379 0.77 8.94 43.89
CA ALA A 379 -0.07 8.08 44.72
C ALA A 379 -1.03 8.91 45.59
N ALA A 380 -0.55 10.00 46.22
CA ALA A 380 -1.38 10.90 46.99
C ALA A 380 -2.49 11.55 46.15
N ALA A 381 -2.15 12.03 44.96
CA ALA A 381 -3.11 12.60 44.03
C ALA A 381 -4.28 11.64 43.71
N ARG A 382 -3.97 10.36 43.47
CA ARG A 382 -4.99 9.34 43.22
C ARG A 382 -5.83 9.02 44.46
N SER A 383 -5.21 8.95 45.66
CA SER A 383 -5.94 8.59 46.87
C SER A 383 -6.84 9.71 47.39
N GLU A 384 -6.47 10.97 47.14
CA GLU A 384 -7.19 12.16 47.59
C GLU A 384 -8.17 12.69 46.52
N ASP A 385 -8.19 12.08 45.34
CA ASP A 385 -8.96 12.54 44.15
C ASP A 385 -8.67 14.01 43.82
N LYS A 386 -7.38 14.40 43.93
CA LYS A 386 -6.89 15.75 43.65
C LYS A 386 -6.01 15.78 42.40
N SER A 387 -5.93 16.95 41.77
CA SER A 387 -4.97 17.20 40.71
C SER A 387 -3.55 16.97 41.17
N PHE A 388 -2.76 16.23 40.42
CA PHE A 388 -1.33 16.03 40.69
C PHE A 388 -0.55 17.36 40.70
N ALA A 389 -0.96 18.29 39.81
CA ALA A 389 -0.33 19.63 39.77
C ALA A 389 -0.56 20.40 41.07
N VAL A 390 -1.76 20.31 41.67
CA VAL A 390 -2.07 20.96 42.95
C VAL A 390 -1.26 20.34 44.07
N ILE A 391 -1.26 19.02 44.21
CA ILE A 391 -0.47 18.31 45.23
C ILE A 391 1.01 18.61 45.10
N ALA A 392 1.56 18.63 43.90
CA ALA A 392 2.95 18.96 43.66
C ALA A 392 3.31 20.42 44.03
N ALA A 393 2.38 21.36 43.75
CA ALA A 393 2.57 22.76 44.09
C ALA A 393 2.52 23.04 45.58
N GLU A 394 1.80 22.22 46.36
CA GLU A 394 1.66 22.38 47.82
C GLU A 394 2.73 21.61 48.62
N ASP A 395 3.43 20.66 48.00
CA ASP A 395 4.36 19.76 48.70
C ASP A 395 5.64 20.48 49.19
N PRO A 396 5.99 20.35 50.47
CA PRO A 396 7.16 21.00 51.04
C PRO A 396 8.48 20.57 50.42
N ASP A 397 8.62 19.27 50.04
CA ASP A 397 9.86 18.76 49.45
C ASP A 397 10.11 19.37 48.06
N ILE A 398 9.01 19.72 47.33
CA ILE A 398 9.10 20.41 46.05
C ILE A 398 9.46 21.89 46.27
N ARG A 399 8.76 22.58 47.19
CA ARG A 399 8.93 24.02 47.44
C ARG A 399 10.30 24.43 47.94
N VAL A 400 11.01 23.51 48.61
CA VAL A 400 12.41 23.74 49.03
C VAL A 400 13.36 23.90 47.84
N HIS A 401 13.04 23.25 46.69
CA HIS A 401 13.93 23.18 45.54
C HIS A 401 13.46 23.97 44.34
N LEU A 402 12.15 24.15 44.16
CA LEU A 402 11.54 24.83 43.03
C LEU A 402 10.63 25.98 43.47
N LYS A 403 10.76 27.13 42.83
CA LYS A 403 9.90 28.28 43.06
C LYS A 403 8.52 28.08 42.47
N GLU A 404 7.51 28.75 42.98
CA GLU A 404 6.12 28.67 42.52
C GLU A 404 5.98 28.96 41.00
N GLU A 405 6.71 29.95 40.48
CA GLU A 405 6.74 30.27 39.06
C GLU A 405 7.36 29.15 38.21
N GLU A 406 8.37 28.43 38.72
CA GLU A 406 8.98 27.30 38.04
C GLU A 406 8.04 26.12 38.01
N ILE A 407 7.37 25.84 39.15
CA ILE A 407 6.33 24.80 39.22
C ILE A 407 5.21 25.10 38.24
N GLY A 408 4.71 26.34 38.19
CA GLY A 408 3.68 26.76 37.26
C GLY A 408 4.08 26.52 35.80
N ARG A 409 5.33 26.80 35.41
CA ARG A 409 5.85 26.52 34.06
C ARG A 409 5.98 25.04 33.76
N LEU A 410 6.32 24.22 34.76
CA LEU A 410 6.40 22.75 34.58
C LEU A 410 5.05 22.11 34.31
N PHE A 411 3.95 22.77 34.69
CA PHE A 411 2.59 22.31 34.43
C PHE A 411 1.93 23.00 33.21
N SER A 412 2.69 23.78 32.41
CA SER A 412 2.24 24.27 31.11
C SER A 412 2.39 23.18 30.07
N ILE A 413 1.27 22.74 29.50
CA ILE A 413 1.24 21.64 28.55
C ILE A 413 2.06 21.97 27.29
N GLU A 414 1.92 23.18 26.78
CA GLU A 414 2.60 23.67 25.57
C GLU A 414 4.14 23.65 25.71
N ALA A 415 4.65 23.91 26.92
CA ALA A 415 6.09 23.89 27.17
C ALA A 415 6.72 22.49 27.13
N HIS A 416 5.90 21.45 27.08
CA HIS A 416 6.37 20.06 27.21
C HIS A 416 6.01 19.16 26.00
N THR A 417 5.75 19.73 24.84
CA THR A 417 5.59 19.00 23.58
C THR A 417 6.94 18.61 22.95
N GLY A 418 8.04 18.88 23.60
CA GLY A 418 9.39 18.57 23.13
C GLY A 418 9.71 19.25 21.80
N GLN A 419 10.24 18.51 20.86
CA GLN A 419 10.60 18.98 19.51
C GLN A 419 9.52 18.61 18.47
N CYS A 420 8.25 18.53 18.88
CA CYS A 420 7.17 18.13 17.96
C CYS A 420 7.08 19.05 16.74
N GLN A 421 7.15 20.35 16.94
CA GLN A 421 7.03 21.36 15.88
C GLN A 421 8.20 21.27 14.90
N GLU A 422 9.42 21.18 15.40
CA GLU A 422 10.63 21.08 14.59
C GLU A 422 10.68 19.77 13.79
N LEU A 423 10.17 18.68 14.35
CA LEU A 423 10.05 17.40 13.65
C LEU A 423 8.98 17.45 12.57
N VAL A 424 7.87 18.14 12.81
CA VAL A 424 6.85 18.42 11.77
C VAL A 424 7.46 19.22 10.65
N ASP A 425 8.16 20.32 10.96
CA ASP A 425 8.78 21.20 9.97
C ASP A 425 9.85 20.44 9.17
N ARG A 426 10.65 19.59 9.81
CA ARG A 426 11.62 18.72 9.15
C ARG A 426 10.96 17.80 8.13
N VAL A 427 9.85 17.17 8.50
CA VAL A 427 9.11 16.29 7.58
C VAL A 427 8.48 17.10 6.44
N LEU A 428 7.89 18.27 6.73
CA LEU A 428 7.27 19.08 5.68
C LEU A 428 8.28 19.65 4.67
N ASN A 429 9.45 20.09 5.15
CA ASN A 429 10.51 20.73 4.35
C ASN A 429 11.50 19.71 3.77
N GLY A 430 11.48 18.47 4.25
CA GLY A 430 12.30 17.41 3.69
C GLY A 430 11.93 17.20 2.22
N SER A 431 12.93 17.15 1.34
CA SER A 431 12.73 16.75 -0.06
C SER A 431 11.97 15.44 -0.09
N PRO A 432 11.03 15.27 -1.02
CA PRO A 432 10.51 13.94 -1.29
C PRO A 432 11.71 13.02 -1.57
N PRO A 433 11.72 11.81 -1.01
CA PRO A 433 12.82 10.89 -1.20
C PRO A 433 13.04 10.54 -2.66
#